data_83254d989276e8aa279298ec60bfed51
#
_entry.id   83254d989276e8aa279298ec60bfed51
#
_cell.length_a   1.000
_cell.length_b   1.000
_cell.length_c   1.000
_cell.angle_alpha   90.00
_cell.angle_beta   90.00
_cell.angle_gamma   90.00
#
_symmetry.space_group_name_H-M   'P 1'
#
loop_
_entity.id
_entity.type
_entity.pdbx_description
1 polymer ?
#
loop_
_entity_poly.entity_id
_entity_poly.type
_entity_poly.pdbx_seq_one_letter_code
_entity_poly.pdbx_strand_id
1 'polypeptide(L)'
;MYFSYGETELAYLRQKDKRLCEVIDRIGHIDRTVDTDLFSSVIHHIIGQQISTKAQTTVWQRMRGALGEVNAETILAAGIPKLQSLGMTFRKAEYITDFAEKIHSGTFRLDAIEHMCDEEAILGLSSLKGIGVWTAEMILLFCLQRPDIFSYDDLAIQRGLRMIYHHRSIDRKLFEKYRRRFHPYCSVASLYLWAVASGAIPGMRDYRPRNKSERSRRRAPAQCNLPHESEGRAREAL
;
A
#
# COMPACT_ATOMS: atom_id res chain seq x y z
N MET A 1 -14.52 9.72 0.35
CA MET A 1 -15.06 8.95 1.51
C MET A 1 -13.88 8.45 2.34
N TYR A 2 -14.08 8.22 3.66
CA TYR A 2 -13.07 7.64 4.54
C TYR A 2 -13.50 6.24 4.98
N PHE A 3 -12.54 5.41 5.36
CA PHE A 3 -12.78 4.09 5.94
C PHE A 3 -13.65 4.24 7.21
N SER A 4 -14.77 3.53 7.23
CA SER A 4 -15.78 3.68 8.28
C SER A 4 -15.42 2.80 9.50
N TYR A 5 -15.08 3.43 10.61
CA TYR A 5 -14.92 2.80 11.93
C TYR A 5 -15.11 3.85 13.03
N GLY A 6 -15.31 3.41 14.25
CA GLY A 6 -15.57 4.32 15.36
C GLY A 6 -15.14 3.76 16.71
N GLU A 7 -15.79 4.23 17.77
CA GLU A 7 -15.43 3.84 19.14
C GLU A 7 -15.70 2.36 19.43
N THR A 8 -16.64 1.72 18.74
CA THR A 8 -16.89 0.28 18.90
C THR A 8 -15.66 -0.57 18.59
N GLU A 9 -15.03 -0.34 17.43
CA GLU A 9 -13.82 -1.03 16.98
C GLU A 9 -12.61 -0.67 17.86
N LEU A 10 -12.49 0.62 18.18
CA LEU A 10 -11.38 1.13 18.99
C LEU A 10 -11.44 0.61 20.43
N ALA A 11 -12.59 0.63 21.08
CA ALA A 11 -12.77 0.11 22.43
C ALA A 11 -12.45 -1.40 22.49
N TYR A 12 -12.92 -2.16 21.49
CA TYR A 12 -12.59 -3.58 21.37
C TYR A 12 -11.08 -3.81 21.29
N LEU A 13 -10.39 -3.13 20.36
CA LEU A 13 -8.95 -3.28 20.18
C LEU A 13 -8.15 -2.85 21.41
N ARG A 14 -8.55 -1.77 22.08
CA ARG A 14 -7.96 -1.31 23.35
C ARG A 14 -8.07 -2.37 24.45
N GLN A 15 -9.25 -2.99 24.57
CA GLN A 15 -9.47 -4.04 25.55
C GLN A 15 -8.62 -5.30 25.27
N LYS A 16 -8.47 -5.66 23.99
CA LYS A 16 -7.75 -6.87 23.57
C LYS A 16 -6.24 -6.75 23.66
N ASP A 17 -5.68 -5.55 23.51
CA ASP A 17 -4.24 -5.39 23.46
C ASP A 17 -3.78 -4.05 24.05
N LYS A 18 -3.10 -4.10 25.20
CA LYS A 18 -2.61 -2.92 25.92
C LYS A 18 -1.60 -2.09 25.12
N ARG A 19 -0.72 -2.73 24.34
CA ARG A 19 0.28 -2.00 23.53
C ARG A 19 -0.38 -1.31 22.33
N LEU A 20 -1.34 -1.96 21.70
CA LEU A 20 -2.12 -1.32 20.64
C LEU A 20 -3.01 -0.21 21.20
N CYS A 21 -3.54 -0.35 22.43
CA CYS A 21 -4.25 0.70 23.14
C CYS A 21 -3.38 1.98 23.26
N GLU A 22 -2.14 1.84 23.76
CA GLU A 22 -1.20 2.97 23.86
C GLU A 22 -0.92 3.65 22.50
N VAL A 23 -0.88 2.86 21.42
CA VAL A 23 -0.72 3.36 20.05
C VAL A 23 -1.96 4.14 19.60
N ILE A 24 -3.14 3.57 19.81
CA ILE A 24 -4.43 4.21 19.48
C ILE A 24 -4.57 5.54 20.19
N ASP A 25 -4.28 5.56 21.50
CA ASP A 25 -4.43 6.77 22.32
C ASP A 25 -3.42 7.88 21.94
N ARG A 26 -2.23 7.51 21.47
CA ARG A 26 -1.20 8.46 21.01
C ARG A 26 -1.45 9.01 19.61
N ILE A 27 -2.04 8.24 18.72
CA ILE A 27 -2.28 8.63 17.32
C ILE A 27 -3.65 9.30 17.18
N GLY A 28 -4.67 8.84 17.95
CA GLY A 28 -6.06 9.27 17.78
C GLY A 28 -6.73 8.61 16.59
N HIS A 29 -7.80 9.20 16.09
CA HIS A 29 -8.53 8.70 14.91
C HIS A 29 -7.70 8.88 13.63
N ILE A 30 -7.74 7.89 12.75
CA ILE A 30 -7.03 7.92 11.46
C ILE A 30 -8.06 8.03 10.34
N ASP A 31 -8.08 9.16 9.65
CA ASP A 31 -8.85 9.36 8.43
C ASP A 31 -8.13 8.74 7.24
N ARG A 32 -8.59 7.58 6.79
CA ARG A 32 -8.05 6.90 5.63
C ARG A 32 -9.01 6.97 4.45
N THR A 33 -8.61 7.61 3.37
CA THR A 33 -9.40 7.67 2.14
C THR A 33 -9.59 6.29 1.53
N VAL A 34 -10.79 6.04 0.99
CA VAL A 34 -11.17 4.79 0.34
C VAL A 34 -11.71 5.06 -1.06
N ASP A 35 -11.56 4.08 -1.93
CA ASP A 35 -12.20 4.06 -3.24
C ASP A 35 -13.69 3.71 -3.06
N THR A 36 -14.55 4.27 -3.91
CA THR A 36 -16.01 4.03 -3.83
C THR A 36 -16.54 3.17 -4.97
N ASP A 37 -15.68 2.84 -5.92
CA ASP A 37 -16.01 2.05 -7.09
C ASP A 37 -14.99 0.92 -7.28
N LEU A 38 -15.47 -0.32 -7.28
CA LEU A 38 -14.63 -1.51 -7.33
C LEU A 38 -13.90 -1.63 -8.68
N PHE A 39 -14.53 -1.25 -9.79
CA PHE A 39 -13.90 -1.26 -11.10
C PHE A 39 -12.69 -0.32 -11.15
N SER A 40 -12.89 0.94 -10.72
CA SER A 40 -11.81 1.93 -10.64
C SER A 40 -10.73 1.52 -9.65
N SER A 41 -11.09 0.90 -8.53
CA SER A 41 -10.14 0.43 -7.52
C SER A 41 -9.18 -0.62 -8.07
N VAL A 42 -9.67 -1.61 -8.82
CA VAL A 42 -8.82 -2.60 -9.50
C VAL A 42 -7.81 -1.92 -10.42
N ILE A 43 -8.27 -0.96 -11.23
CA ILE A 43 -7.41 -0.21 -12.16
C ILE A 43 -6.39 0.64 -11.41
N HIS A 44 -6.82 1.35 -10.36
CA HIS A 44 -5.94 2.13 -9.50
C HIS A 44 -4.80 1.27 -8.93
N HIS A 45 -5.11 0.08 -8.44
CA HIS A 45 -4.11 -0.83 -7.90
C HIS A 45 -3.13 -1.32 -8.98
N ILE A 46 -3.62 -1.65 -10.19
CA ILE A 46 -2.74 -2.00 -11.31
C ILE A 46 -1.81 -0.84 -11.68
N ILE A 47 -2.35 0.38 -11.82
CA ILE A 47 -1.57 1.58 -12.13
C ILE A 47 -0.51 1.83 -11.04
N GLY A 48 -0.90 1.70 -9.77
CA GLY A 48 -0.05 2.03 -8.60
C GLY A 48 1.13 1.09 -8.37
N GLN A 49 1.15 -0.10 -8.99
CA GLN A 49 2.23 -1.07 -8.78
C GLN A 49 3.61 -0.50 -9.11
N GLN A 50 4.56 -0.59 -8.16
CA GLN A 50 5.96 -0.20 -8.33
C GLN A 50 6.20 1.27 -8.73
N ILE A 51 5.25 2.17 -8.45
CA ILE A 51 5.42 3.62 -8.64
C ILE A 51 4.99 4.38 -7.39
N SER A 52 5.38 5.66 -7.30
CA SER A 52 4.96 6.51 -6.20
C SER A 52 3.47 6.91 -6.31
N THR A 53 2.84 7.21 -5.19
CA THR A 53 1.45 7.71 -5.14
C THR A 53 1.24 8.93 -6.04
N LYS A 54 2.21 9.85 -6.09
CA LYS A 54 2.16 11.03 -6.98
C LYS A 54 2.11 10.63 -8.45
N ALA A 55 2.93 9.65 -8.86
CA ALA A 55 2.93 9.15 -10.24
C ALA A 55 1.62 8.43 -10.57
N GLN A 56 1.11 7.61 -9.66
CA GLN A 56 -0.19 6.94 -9.78
C GLN A 56 -1.32 7.96 -10.00
N THR A 57 -1.41 8.98 -9.15
CA THR A 57 -2.41 10.05 -9.27
C THR A 57 -2.31 10.75 -10.64
N THR A 58 -1.09 11.03 -11.10
CA THR A 58 -0.87 11.67 -12.41
C THR A 58 -1.38 10.80 -13.56
N VAL A 59 -1.07 9.51 -13.56
CA VAL A 59 -1.53 8.56 -14.60
C VAL A 59 -3.06 8.43 -14.57
N TRP A 60 -3.64 8.33 -13.38
CA TRP A 60 -5.08 8.25 -13.20
C TRP A 60 -5.82 9.51 -13.73
N GLN A 61 -5.32 10.69 -13.41
CA GLN A 61 -5.88 11.94 -13.90
C GLN A 61 -5.82 12.04 -15.43
N ARG A 62 -4.69 11.62 -16.04
CA ARG A 62 -4.56 11.56 -17.50
C ARG A 62 -5.56 10.58 -18.12
N MET A 63 -5.76 9.43 -17.47
CA MET A 63 -6.74 8.44 -17.93
C MET A 63 -8.15 9.00 -17.91
N ARG A 64 -8.56 9.61 -16.81
CA ARG A 64 -9.87 10.29 -16.71
C ARG A 64 -10.01 11.42 -17.72
N GLY A 65 -8.99 12.24 -17.92
CA GLY A 65 -9.00 13.33 -18.91
C GLY A 65 -9.10 12.84 -20.36
N ALA A 66 -8.51 11.68 -20.65
CA ALA A 66 -8.51 11.11 -22.01
C ALA A 66 -9.76 10.29 -22.34
N LEU A 67 -10.32 9.58 -21.36
CA LEU A 67 -11.45 8.67 -21.55
C LEU A 67 -12.80 9.27 -21.10
N GLY A 68 -12.77 10.34 -20.27
CA GLY A 68 -13.95 10.84 -19.58
C GLY A 68 -14.36 9.89 -18.46
N GLU A 69 -15.36 9.09 -18.69
CA GLU A 69 -15.73 7.98 -17.80
C GLU A 69 -14.77 6.80 -17.99
N VAL A 70 -14.30 6.24 -16.88
CA VAL A 70 -13.42 5.06 -16.90
C VAL A 70 -14.27 3.82 -16.62
N ASN A 71 -14.67 3.15 -17.68
CA ASN A 71 -15.43 1.90 -17.67
C ASN A 71 -14.87 0.91 -18.70
N ALA A 72 -15.43 -0.30 -18.76
CA ALA A 72 -14.93 -1.36 -19.64
C ALA A 72 -14.98 -0.93 -21.12
N GLU A 73 -16.06 -0.29 -21.55
CA GLU A 73 -16.26 0.14 -22.94
C GLU A 73 -15.23 1.18 -23.38
N THR A 74 -15.03 2.23 -22.56
CA THR A 74 -14.08 3.31 -22.87
C THR A 74 -12.63 2.83 -22.87
N ILE A 75 -12.29 1.87 -22.00
CA ILE A 75 -10.96 1.23 -21.98
C ILE A 75 -10.73 0.41 -23.24
N LEU A 76 -11.70 -0.43 -23.64
CA LEU A 76 -11.61 -1.26 -24.83
C LEU A 76 -11.55 -0.40 -26.11
N ALA A 77 -12.35 0.66 -26.19
CA ALA A 77 -12.32 1.60 -27.31
C ALA A 77 -10.96 2.32 -27.44
N ALA A 78 -10.32 2.65 -26.33
CA ALA A 78 -9.02 3.32 -26.33
C ALA A 78 -7.87 2.39 -26.81
N GLY A 79 -7.92 1.13 -26.42
CA GLY A 79 -6.91 0.14 -26.75
C GLY A 79 -5.57 0.35 -26.04
N ILE A 80 -4.72 -0.69 -26.07
CA ILE A 80 -3.44 -0.75 -25.36
C ILE A 80 -2.49 0.42 -25.70
N PRO A 81 -2.30 0.82 -27.00
CA PRO A 81 -1.37 1.92 -27.31
C PRO A 81 -1.78 3.24 -26.68
N LYS A 82 -3.07 3.56 -26.65
CA LYS A 82 -3.59 4.77 -26.01
C LYS A 82 -3.39 4.73 -24.51
N LEU A 83 -3.72 3.62 -23.85
CA LEU A 83 -3.51 3.45 -22.41
C LEU A 83 -2.03 3.61 -22.03
N GLN A 84 -1.12 2.99 -22.79
CA GLN A 84 0.32 3.11 -22.56
C GLN A 84 0.79 4.56 -22.69
N SER A 85 0.28 5.32 -23.68
CA SER A 85 0.64 6.73 -23.87
C SER A 85 0.27 7.65 -22.69
N LEU A 86 -0.61 7.20 -21.78
CA LEU A 86 -1.00 7.93 -20.58
C LEU A 86 0.07 7.88 -19.47
N GLY A 87 1.12 7.07 -19.65
CA GLY A 87 2.27 7.01 -18.76
C GLY A 87 2.36 5.73 -17.93
N MET A 88 1.69 4.67 -18.34
CA MET A 88 1.84 3.33 -17.75
C MET A 88 2.69 2.42 -18.64
N THR A 89 3.19 1.32 -18.08
CA THR A 89 3.92 0.31 -18.84
C THR A 89 2.96 -0.47 -19.75
N PHE A 90 3.46 -1.01 -20.86
CA PHE A 90 2.70 -1.87 -21.76
C PHE A 90 2.00 -3.01 -21.02
N ARG A 91 2.72 -3.66 -20.10
CA ARG A 91 2.19 -4.74 -19.27
C ARG A 91 0.99 -4.32 -18.41
N LYS A 92 1.00 -3.11 -17.84
CA LYS A 92 -0.16 -2.58 -17.09
C LYS A 92 -1.33 -2.29 -18.01
N ALA A 93 -1.08 -1.74 -19.19
CA ALA A 93 -2.12 -1.51 -20.19
C ALA A 93 -2.78 -2.83 -20.62
N GLU A 94 -1.99 -3.89 -20.83
CA GLU A 94 -2.52 -5.25 -21.11
C GLU A 94 -3.38 -5.79 -19.97
N TYR A 95 -2.95 -5.63 -18.70
CA TYR A 95 -3.74 -6.10 -17.55
C TYR A 95 -5.06 -5.36 -17.42
N ILE A 96 -5.06 -4.04 -17.64
CA ILE A 96 -6.28 -3.22 -17.60
C ILE A 96 -7.22 -3.60 -18.74
N THR A 97 -6.70 -3.85 -19.96
CA THR A 97 -7.51 -4.29 -21.10
C THR A 97 -8.10 -5.68 -20.85
N ASP A 98 -7.31 -6.67 -20.38
CA ASP A 98 -7.80 -8.03 -20.04
C ASP A 98 -8.91 -7.96 -18.95
N PHE A 99 -8.75 -7.10 -17.97
CA PHE A 99 -9.78 -6.88 -16.96
C PHE A 99 -11.06 -6.30 -17.57
N ALA A 100 -10.94 -5.25 -18.40
CA ALA A 100 -12.08 -4.64 -19.09
C ALA A 100 -12.80 -5.65 -20.01
N GLU A 101 -12.07 -6.49 -20.74
CA GLU A 101 -12.63 -7.58 -21.57
C GLU A 101 -13.46 -8.58 -20.76
N LYS A 102 -12.94 -8.98 -19.58
CA LYS A 102 -13.63 -9.92 -18.69
C LYS A 102 -14.92 -9.33 -18.11
N ILE A 103 -14.90 -8.03 -17.76
CA ILE A 103 -16.09 -7.33 -17.29
C ILE A 103 -17.11 -7.18 -18.44
N HIS A 104 -16.67 -6.71 -19.61
CA HIS A 104 -17.54 -6.50 -20.77
C HIS A 104 -18.20 -7.79 -21.27
N SER A 105 -17.45 -8.89 -21.27
CA SER A 105 -17.97 -10.23 -21.66
C SER A 105 -18.80 -10.92 -20.58
N GLY A 106 -18.85 -10.38 -19.35
CA GLY A 106 -19.52 -11.00 -18.21
C GLY A 106 -18.83 -12.25 -17.65
N THR A 107 -17.60 -12.55 -18.10
CA THR A 107 -16.81 -13.68 -17.58
C THR A 107 -16.24 -13.42 -16.18
N PHE A 108 -16.19 -12.16 -15.78
CA PHE A 108 -15.89 -11.73 -14.41
C PHE A 108 -16.96 -10.76 -13.93
N ARG A 109 -17.52 -11.02 -12.74
CA ARG A 109 -18.61 -10.25 -12.18
C ARG A 109 -18.18 -9.56 -10.88
N LEU A 110 -18.09 -8.22 -10.89
CA LEU A 110 -17.71 -7.42 -9.72
C LEU A 110 -18.76 -7.46 -8.63
N ASP A 111 -20.04 -7.44 -9.00
CA ASP A 111 -21.16 -7.56 -8.06
C ASP A 111 -21.12 -8.86 -7.25
N ALA A 112 -20.65 -9.95 -7.85
CA ALA A 112 -20.46 -11.20 -7.14
C ALA A 112 -19.39 -11.09 -6.04
N ILE A 113 -18.29 -10.36 -6.28
CA ILE A 113 -17.19 -10.14 -5.31
C ILE A 113 -17.72 -9.47 -4.03
N GLU A 114 -18.65 -8.54 -4.14
CA GLU A 114 -19.21 -7.81 -3.00
C GLU A 114 -19.97 -8.73 -2.02
N HIS A 115 -20.52 -9.83 -2.52
CA HIS A 115 -21.32 -10.78 -1.76
C HIS A 115 -20.56 -12.04 -1.30
N MET A 116 -19.31 -12.23 -1.76
CA MET A 116 -18.45 -13.33 -1.36
C MET A 116 -17.89 -13.15 0.06
N CYS A 117 -17.50 -14.24 0.72
CA CYS A 117 -16.66 -14.15 1.92
C CYS A 117 -15.26 -13.63 1.53
N ASP A 118 -14.46 -13.20 2.54
CA ASP A 118 -13.16 -12.57 2.27
C ASP A 118 -12.21 -13.50 1.50
N GLU A 119 -12.17 -14.78 1.85
CA GLU A 119 -11.33 -15.78 1.21
C GLU A 119 -11.71 -16.01 -0.27
N GLU A 120 -13.01 -16.13 -0.55
CA GLU A 120 -13.53 -16.29 -1.91
C GLU A 120 -13.27 -15.04 -2.76
N ALA A 121 -13.49 -13.86 -2.19
CA ALA A 121 -13.25 -12.58 -2.86
C ALA A 121 -11.75 -12.37 -3.18
N ILE A 122 -10.85 -12.74 -2.25
CA ILE A 122 -9.39 -12.72 -2.48
C ILE A 122 -9.02 -13.65 -3.64
N LEU A 123 -9.54 -14.89 -3.66
CA LEU A 123 -9.29 -15.84 -4.74
C LEU A 123 -9.83 -15.32 -6.08
N GLY A 124 -11.07 -14.80 -6.09
CA GLY A 124 -11.70 -14.22 -7.26
C GLY A 124 -10.87 -13.08 -7.84
N LEU A 125 -10.54 -12.06 -7.03
CA LEU A 125 -9.73 -10.93 -7.47
C LEU A 125 -8.32 -11.36 -7.90
N SER A 126 -7.70 -12.32 -7.21
CA SER A 126 -6.36 -12.81 -7.55
C SER A 126 -6.31 -13.63 -8.86
N SER A 127 -7.46 -14.02 -9.42
CA SER A 127 -7.55 -14.64 -10.75
C SER A 127 -7.34 -13.63 -11.90
N LEU A 128 -7.41 -12.33 -11.60
CA LEU A 128 -7.18 -11.26 -12.56
C LEU A 128 -5.67 -11.07 -12.80
N LYS A 129 -5.28 -10.88 -14.07
CA LYS A 129 -3.88 -10.62 -14.40
C LYS A 129 -3.35 -9.39 -13.70
N GLY A 130 -2.23 -9.55 -13.02
CA GLY A 130 -1.58 -8.48 -12.29
C GLY A 130 -2.13 -8.22 -10.88
N ILE A 131 -3.14 -8.93 -10.44
CA ILE A 131 -3.67 -8.86 -9.07
C ILE A 131 -3.17 -10.08 -8.29
N GLY A 132 -2.28 -9.85 -7.32
CA GLY A 132 -1.88 -10.87 -6.35
C GLY A 132 -2.72 -10.81 -5.08
N VAL A 133 -2.53 -11.78 -4.18
CA VAL A 133 -3.23 -11.87 -2.89
C VAL A 133 -3.16 -10.55 -2.11
N TRP A 134 -1.96 -9.97 -1.93
CA TRP A 134 -1.81 -8.69 -1.24
C TRP A 134 -2.63 -7.57 -1.90
N THR A 135 -2.66 -7.49 -3.22
CA THR A 135 -3.44 -6.46 -3.93
C THR A 135 -4.94 -6.68 -3.74
N ALA A 136 -5.40 -7.94 -3.79
CA ALA A 136 -6.78 -8.30 -3.52
C ALA A 136 -7.20 -7.92 -2.10
N GLU A 137 -6.38 -8.22 -1.09
CA GLU A 137 -6.60 -7.81 0.29
C GLU A 137 -6.70 -6.29 0.44
N MET A 138 -5.85 -5.51 -0.27
CA MET A 138 -5.91 -4.05 -0.26
C MET A 138 -7.19 -3.51 -0.93
N ILE A 139 -7.68 -4.16 -1.99
CA ILE A 139 -8.96 -3.81 -2.62
C ILE A 139 -10.12 -4.08 -1.65
N LEU A 140 -10.15 -5.24 -0.99
CA LEU A 140 -11.16 -5.55 0.01
C LEU A 140 -11.17 -4.54 1.17
N LEU A 141 -9.99 -4.12 1.62
CA LEU A 141 -9.87 -3.17 2.72
C LEU A 141 -10.24 -1.75 2.28
N PHE A 142 -9.66 -1.24 1.18
CA PHE A 142 -9.77 0.17 0.80
C PHE A 142 -10.88 0.49 -0.20
N CYS A 143 -11.58 -0.51 -0.74
CA CYS A 143 -12.76 -0.29 -1.56
C CYS A 143 -14.02 -0.86 -0.90
N LEU A 144 -14.00 -2.15 -0.55
CA LEU A 144 -15.15 -2.81 0.07
C LEU A 144 -15.24 -2.59 1.59
N GLN A 145 -14.24 -1.94 2.18
CA GLN A 145 -14.17 -1.62 3.62
C GLN A 145 -14.40 -2.84 4.53
N ARG A 146 -13.89 -4.01 4.10
CA ARG A 146 -14.01 -5.23 4.89
C ARG A 146 -13.30 -5.06 6.25
N PRO A 147 -13.96 -5.38 7.36
CA PRO A 147 -13.46 -5.04 8.70
C PRO A 147 -12.29 -5.91 9.17
N ASP A 148 -12.11 -7.10 8.60
CA ASP A 148 -11.21 -8.12 9.15
C ASP A 148 -10.07 -8.55 8.22
N ILE A 149 -9.58 -7.64 7.37
CA ILE A 149 -8.44 -7.90 6.49
C ILE A 149 -7.12 -7.68 7.23
N PHE A 150 -6.26 -8.72 7.21
CA PHE A 150 -4.93 -8.69 7.82
C PHE A 150 -3.90 -9.37 6.93
N SER A 151 -3.14 -8.60 6.19
CA SER A 151 -2.23 -9.09 5.15
C SER A 151 -0.87 -9.51 5.72
N TYR A 152 -0.52 -10.79 5.57
CA TYR A 152 0.79 -11.31 5.99
C TYR A 152 1.93 -10.78 5.12
N ASP A 153 1.69 -10.62 3.83
CA ASP A 153 2.70 -10.18 2.87
C ASP A 153 2.93 -8.66 2.89
N ASP A 154 2.17 -7.93 3.71
CA ASP A 154 2.37 -6.50 3.90
C ASP A 154 3.57 -6.21 4.83
N LEU A 155 4.65 -5.72 4.22
CA LEU A 155 5.90 -5.42 4.94
C LEU A 155 5.74 -4.32 5.98
N ALA A 156 4.80 -3.39 5.79
CA ALA A 156 4.57 -2.30 6.73
C ALA A 156 3.75 -2.77 7.94
N ILE A 157 2.78 -3.66 7.75
CA ILE A 157 2.08 -4.35 8.85
C ILE A 157 3.09 -5.15 9.68
N GLN A 158 3.95 -5.97 9.04
CA GLN A 158 4.99 -6.70 9.75
C GLN A 158 5.95 -5.77 10.49
N ARG A 159 6.32 -4.63 9.88
CA ARG A 159 7.16 -3.62 10.52
C ARG A 159 6.47 -3.00 11.73
N GLY A 160 5.21 -2.61 11.62
CA GLY A 160 4.41 -2.09 12.73
C GLY A 160 4.34 -3.06 13.89
N LEU A 161 4.09 -4.36 13.62
CA LEU A 161 4.12 -5.41 14.64
C LEU A 161 5.48 -5.51 15.33
N ARG A 162 6.61 -5.48 14.57
CA ARG A 162 7.93 -5.49 15.18
C ARG A 162 8.19 -4.27 16.06
N MET A 163 7.75 -3.10 15.62
CA MET A 163 7.95 -1.84 16.37
C MET A 163 7.16 -1.81 17.67
N ILE A 164 5.88 -2.19 17.64
CA ILE A 164 4.99 -2.18 18.81
C ILE A 164 5.37 -3.27 19.81
N TYR A 165 5.64 -4.49 19.32
CA TYR A 165 5.82 -5.66 20.18
C TYR A 165 7.29 -6.07 20.40
N HIS A 166 8.23 -5.30 19.85
CA HIS A 166 9.68 -5.50 19.98
C HIS A 166 10.16 -6.87 19.41
N HIS A 167 9.52 -7.33 18.34
CA HIS A 167 9.92 -8.56 17.68
C HIS A 167 11.06 -8.33 16.68
N ARG A 168 11.95 -9.29 16.56
CA ARG A 168 13.03 -9.25 15.55
C ARG A 168 12.55 -9.70 14.16
N SER A 169 11.57 -10.59 14.14
CA SER A 169 10.93 -11.11 12.93
C SER A 169 9.47 -11.46 13.25
N ILE A 170 8.64 -11.49 12.22
CA ILE A 170 7.24 -11.94 12.29
C ILE A 170 7.14 -13.14 11.37
N ASP A 171 7.07 -14.34 11.94
CA ASP A 171 6.74 -15.54 11.20
C ASP A 171 5.21 -15.72 11.08
N ARG A 172 4.77 -16.67 10.26
CA ARG A 172 3.35 -16.94 10.03
C ARG A 172 2.59 -17.27 11.32
N LYS A 173 3.19 -18.08 12.19
CA LYS A 173 2.57 -18.48 13.47
C LYS A 173 2.34 -17.29 14.40
N LEU A 174 3.32 -16.41 14.51
CA LEU A 174 3.21 -15.20 15.31
C LEU A 174 2.21 -14.21 14.70
N PHE A 175 2.21 -14.07 13.37
CA PHE A 175 1.26 -13.23 12.66
C PHE A 175 -0.19 -13.69 12.91
N GLU A 176 -0.47 -14.98 12.79
CA GLU A 176 -1.80 -15.56 13.06
C GLU A 176 -2.24 -15.39 14.52
N LYS A 177 -1.29 -15.31 15.46
CA LYS A 177 -1.60 -14.97 16.86
C LYS A 177 -2.16 -13.54 16.98
N TYR A 178 -1.57 -12.58 16.24
CA TYR A 178 -2.06 -11.20 16.20
C TYR A 178 -3.36 -11.09 15.44
N ARG A 179 -3.51 -11.78 14.29
CA ARG A 179 -4.76 -11.86 13.54
C ARG A 179 -5.92 -12.28 14.45
N ARG A 180 -5.80 -13.39 15.18
CA ARG A 180 -6.82 -13.84 16.12
C ARG A 180 -7.10 -12.87 17.27
N ARG A 181 -6.10 -12.07 17.68
CA ARG A 181 -6.25 -11.07 18.73
C ARG A 181 -7.05 -9.87 18.27
N PHE A 182 -6.83 -9.43 17.05
CA PHE A 182 -7.47 -8.22 16.49
C PHE A 182 -8.81 -8.53 15.80
N HIS A 183 -9.07 -9.80 15.48
CA HIS A 183 -10.36 -10.25 14.93
C HIS A 183 -11.50 -9.80 15.83
N PRO A 184 -12.61 -9.23 15.29
CA PRO A 184 -12.95 -9.07 13.86
C PRO A 184 -12.58 -7.70 13.27
N TYR A 185 -11.66 -6.95 13.87
CA TYR A 185 -11.30 -5.58 13.44
C TYR A 185 -9.85 -5.45 12.98
N CYS A 186 -9.36 -6.47 12.28
CA CYS A 186 -7.98 -6.50 11.76
C CYS A 186 -7.67 -5.35 10.81
N SER A 187 -8.65 -4.89 10.02
CA SER A 187 -8.48 -3.74 9.12
C SER A 187 -8.18 -2.46 9.88
N VAL A 188 -8.90 -2.20 10.98
CA VAL A 188 -8.63 -1.04 11.85
C VAL A 188 -7.25 -1.18 12.51
N ALA A 189 -6.91 -2.36 13.02
CA ALA A 189 -5.56 -2.61 13.57
C ALA A 189 -4.47 -2.35 12.52
N SER A 190 -4.69 -2.71 11.25
CA SER A 190 -3.76 -2.46 10.14
C SER A 190 -3.51 -0.97 9.91
N LEU A 191 -4.52 -0.09 10.06
CA LEU A 191 -4.35 1.36 9.95
C LEU A 191 -3.31 1.88 10.97
N TYR A 192 -3.40 1.44 12.22
CA TYR A 192 -2.47 1.82 13.27
C TYR A 192 -1.07 1.23 13.07
N LEU A 193 -0.99 -0.01 12.59
CA LEU A 193 0.29 -0.65 12.27
C LEU A 193 1.01 0.10 11.14
N TRP A 194 0.30 0.52 10.09
CA TRP A 194 0.86 1.35 9.01
C TRP A 194 1.30 2.72 9.51
N ALA A 195 0.49 3.37 10.35
CA ALA A 195 0.85 4.67 10.93
C ALA A 195 2.15 4.58 11.75
N VAL A 196 2.28 3.57 12.61
CA VAL A 196 3.51 3.30 13.37
C VAL A 196 4.69 3.00 12.44
N ALA A 197 4.50 2.15 11.44
CA ALA A 197 5.54 1.81 10.46
C ALA A 197 6.02 3.04 9.67
N SER A 198 5.14 4.01 9.44
CA SER A 198 5.44 5.29 8.76
C SER A 198 6.05 6.34 9.68
N GLY A 199 6.17 6.08 10.99
CA GLY A 199 6.81 6.98 11.94
C GLY A 199 5.86 7.95 12.65
N ALA A 200 4.56 7.67 12.69
CA ALA A 200 3.58 8.51 13.41
C ALA A 200 3.88 8.68 14.90
N ILE A 201 4.62 7.76 15.51
CA ILE A 201 5.03 7.85 16.91
C ILE A 201 6.55 8.08 16.99
N PRO A 202 7.02 9.30 17.32
CA PRO A 202 8.43 9.59 17.49
C PRO A 202 9.11 8.68 18.51
N GLY A 203 10.33 8.23 18.19
CA GLY A 203 11.13 7.36 19.07
C GLY A 203 10.84 5.88 18.95
N MET A 204 9.76 5.43 18.34
CA MET A 204 9.56 4.03 18.00
C MET A 204 10.54 3.56 16.93
N ARG A 205 11.17 2.42 17.12
CA ARG A 205 12.16 1.85 16.19
C ARG A 205 11.77 0.45 15.74
N ASP A 206 12.19 0.09 14.52
CA ASP A 206 12.08 -1.29 14.03
C ASP A 206 13.16 -2.16 14.68
N TYR A 207 12.76 -3.28 15.26
CA TYR A 207 13.66 -4.24 15.94
C TYR A 207 14.26 -5.28 14.98
N ARG A 208 14.01 -5.16 13.67
CA ARG A 208 14.61 -6.04 12.66
C ARG A 208 16.14 -6.05 12.82
N PRO A 209 16.80 -7.22 12.80
CA PRO A 209 18.25 -7.30 12.79
C PRO A 209 18.83 -6.56 11.58
N ARG A 210 19.79 -5.67 11.80
CA ARG A 210 20.49 -4.98 10.70
C ARG A 210 21.35 -5.98 9.95
N ASN A 211 21.24 -6.03 8.62
CA ASN A 211 22.13 -6.82 7.78
C ASN A 211 23.58 -6.33 7.93
N LYS A 212 24.56 -7.25 7.81
CA LYS A 212 26.00 -6.92 7.91
C LYS A 212 26.42 -5.81 6.92
N SER A 213 25.79 -5.74 5.74
CA SER A 213 26.03 -4.70 4.72
C SER A 213 25.60 -3.29 5.14
N GLU A 214 24.56 -3.15 5.97
CA GLU A 214 24.14 -1.84 6.51
C GLU A 214 25.06 -1.36 7.65
N ARG A 215 25.73 -2.28 8.33
CA ARG A 215 26.74 -1.94 9.36
C ARG A 215 28.01 -1.36 8.75
N SER A 216 28.44 -1.80 7.56
CA SER A 216 29.64 -1.32 6.91
C SER A 216 29.49 0.09 6.32
N ARG A 217 28.30 0.43 5.78
CA ARG A 217 28.05 1.77 5.21
C ARG A 217 28.06 2.92 6.22
N ARG A 218 27.76 2.68 7.50
CA ARG A 218 27.83 3.69 8.57
C ARG A 218 29.19 3.77 9.27
N ARG A 219 30.10 2.84 9.00
CA ARG A 219 31.47 2.84 9.56
C ARG A 219 32.50 3.48 8.60
N ALA A 220 32.13 3.82 7.38
CA ALA A 220 33.00 4.61 6.54
C ALA A 220 33.10 6.03 7.13
N PRO A 221 34.30 6.49 7.54
CA PRO A 221 34.47 7.86 8.02
C PRO A 221 34.07 8.82 6.90
N ALA A 222 33.36 9.88 7.25
CA ALA A 222 33.12 10.99 6.31
C ALA A 222 34.49 11.46 5.83
N GLN A 223 34.79 11.27 4.55
CA GLN A 223 35.96 11.88 3.93
C GLN A 223 35.75 13.39 4.02
N CYS A 224 36.56 14.00 4.87
CA CYS A 224 36.68 15.45 4.99
C CYS A 224 37.27 15.97 3.68
N ASN A 225 36.43 16.41 2.76
CA ASN A 225 36.89 17.18 1.62
C ASN A 225 37.26 18.57 2.13
N LEU A 226 38.53 18.74 2.49
CA LEU A 226 39.12 20.06 2.63
C LEU A 226 39.26 20.65 1.21
N PRO A 227 38.86 21.90 1.00
CA PRO A 227 39.13 22.56 -0.28
C PRO A 227 40.62 22.81 -0.39
N HIS A 228 41.21 22.37 -1.50
CA HIS A 228 42.55 22.77 -1.90
C HIS A 228 42.54 24.26 -2.20
N GLU A 229 43.17 25.05 -1.33
CA GLU A 229 43.58 26.41 -1.65
C GLU A 229 44.69 26.36 -2.73
N SER A 230 44.34 26.78 -3.95
CA SER A 230 45.32 27.08 -4.99
C SER A 230 45.83 28.49 -4.76
N GLU A 231 47.06 28.58 -4.22
CA GLU A 231 47.86 29.83 -4.16
C GLU A 231 48.01 30.43 -5.54
N GLY A 232 47.66 31.71 -5.57
CA GLY A 232 47.93 32.59 -6.73
C GLY A 232 49.39 32.83 -6.96
N ARG A 233 49.82 32.83 -8.22
CA ARG A 233 50.99 33.57 -8.69
C ARG A 233 50.53 34.55 -9.75
N ALA A 234 50.54 35.81 -9.35
CA ALA A 234 50.62 36.93 -10.24
C ALA A 234 51.92 36.86 -11.06
N ARG A 235 51.85 37.09 -12.35
CA ARG A 235 52.94 37.70 -13.13
C ARG A 235 52.37 38.70 -14.15
N GLU A 236 52.84 39.93 -13.97
CA GLU A 236 52.68 41.06 -14.81
C GLU A 236 53.26 40.81 -16.20
N ALA A 237 52.87 41.72 -17.08
CA ALA A 237 53.60 42.36 -18.21
C ALA A 237 53.23 41.85 -19.61
N LEU A 238 52.67 42.66 -20.34
CA LEU A 238 52.80 43.51 -21.52
C LEU A 238 51.55 43.50 -22.40
#